data_57859a08792cd16b9c4f77f9e31a57b9
#
_entry.id   57859a08792cd16b9c4f77f9e31a57b9
#
_cell.length_a   1.000
_cell.length_b   1.000
_cell.length_c   1.000
_cell.angle_alpha   90.00
_cell.angle_beta   90.00
_cell.angle_gamma   90.00
#
_symmetry.space_group_name_H-M   'P 1'
#
loop_
_entity.id
_entity.type
_entity.pdbx_description
1 polymer ?
#
loop_
_entity_poly.entity_id
_entity_poly.type
_entity_poly.pdbx_seq_one_letter_code
_entity_poly.pdbx_strand_id
1 'polypeptide(L)'
;MATELTVKLPNRPGQLGELAAALGDAGVNMRSIAATTGGGQGTVHVVVEDKDAAKARRAFRAKKLRITADRKVVEVRLTDKPGTLARAASRLGKARVNIESAYMLSQGKKSTTLALGVKDARAAKKALGRR
;
A
#
# COMPACT_ATOMS: atom_id res chain seq x y z
N MET A 1 10.91 -2.50 -5.35
CA MET A 1 9.60 -1.91 -5.69
C MET A 1 8.48 -2.75 -5.10
N ALA A 2 7.36 -2.13 -4.85
CA ALA A 2 6.24 -2.79 -4.22
C ALA A 2 4.93 -2.45 -4.92
N THR A 3 3.93 -3.31 -4.71
CA THR A 3 2.61 -3.18 -5.30
C THR A 3 1.58 -3.18 -4.19
N GLU A 4 0.61 -2.27 -4.30
CA GLU A 4 -0.53 -2.20 -3.40
C GLU A 4 -1.72 -2.86 -4.06
N LEU A 5 -2.35 -3.79 -3.34
CA LEU A 5 -3.61 -4.40 -3.76
C LEU A 5 -4.67 -4.00 -2.74
N THR A 6 -5.77 -3.44 -3.22
CA THR A 6 -6.89 -3.06 -2.37
C THR A 6 -8.01 -4.07 -2.56
N VAL A 7 -8.51 -4.62 -1.46
CA VAL A 7 -9.53 -5.66 -1.46
C VAL A 7 -10.71 -5.21 -0.62
N LYS A 8 -11.92 -5.42 -1.11
CA LYS A 8 -13.15 -5.19 -0.37
C LYS A 8 -13.62 -6.48 0.26
N LEU A 9 -13.98 -6.43 1.54
CA LEU A 9 -14.48 -7.57 2.30
C LEU A 9 -15.77 -7.20 3.02
N PRO A 10 -16.67 -8.18 3.27
CA PRO A 10 -17.74 -7.93 4.21
C PRO A 10 -17.14 -7.65 5.59
N ASN A 11 -17.72 -6.72 6.33
CA ASN A 11 -17.24 -6.41 7.68
C ASN A 11 -17.82 -7.44 8.67
N ARG A 12 -17.19 -8.60 8.75
CA ARG A 12 -17.62 -9.70 9.61
C ARG A 12 -16.41 -10.35 10.27
N PRO A 13 -16.61 -10.95 11.46
CA PRO A 13 -15.50 -11.69 12.09
C PRO A 13 -14.91 -12.73 11.16
N GLY A 14 -13.60 -12.84 11.16
CA GLY A 14 -12.86 -13.86 10.40
C GLY A 14 -12.48 -13.46 8.98
N GLN A 15 -13.05 -12.39 8.43
CA GLN A 15 -12.77 -12.00 7.04
C GLN A 15 -11.32 -11.60 6.82
N LEU A 16 -10.75 -10.82 7.73
CA LEU A 16 -9.34 -10.44 7.60
C LEU A 16 -8.44 -11.67 7.75
N GLY A 17 -8.81 -12.59 8.64
CA GLY A 17 -8.06 -13.85 8.79
C GLY A 17 -8.05 -14.66 7.51
N GLU A 18 -9.16 -14.73 6.79
CA GLU A 18 -9.23 -15.43 5.52
C GLU A 18 -8.34 -14.80 4.45
N LEU A 19 -8.33 -13.47 4.40
CA LEU A 19 -7.46 -12.75 3.47
C LEU A 19 -5.99 -13.03 3.78
N ALA A 20 -5.62 -12.94 5.04
CA ALA A 20 -4.24 -13.17 5.46
C ALA A 20 -3.81 -14.62 5.22
N ALA A 21 -4.72 -15.58 5.45
CA ALA A 21 -4.45 -16.99 5.20
C ALA A 21 -4.23 -17.26 3.71
N ALA A 22 -4.99 -16.58 2.85
CA ALA A 22 -4.81 -16.74 1.40
C ALA A 22 -3.41 -16.36 0.97
N LEU A 23 -2.87 -15.26 1.50
CA LEU A 23 -1.51 -14.84 1.19
C LEU A 23 -0.48 -15.78 1.81
N GLY A 24 -0.68 -16.18 3.06
CA GLY A 24 0.24 -17.09 3.72
C GLY A 24 0.34 -18.44 3.02
N ASP A 25 -0.80 -18.98 2.61
CA ASP A 25 -0.83 -20.27 1.89
C ASP A 25 -0.13 -20.17 0.54
N ALA A 26 -0.14 -19.01 -0.07
CA ALA A 26 0.54 -18.77 -1.35
C ALA A 26 2.03 -18.44 -1.18
N GLY A 27 2.51 -18.38 0.06
CA GLY A 27 3.90 -18.04 0.32
C GLY A 27 4.22 -16.57 0.11
N VAL A 28 3.22 -15.69 0.22
CA VAL A 28 3.41 -14.25 0.02
C VAL A 28 3.51 -13.56 1.37
N ASN A 29 4.58 -12.82 1.55
CA ASN A 29 4.79 -12.02 2.76
C ASN A 29 4.29 -10.60 2.52
N MET A 30 3.47 -10.11 3.46
CA MET A 30 2.99 -8.72 3.40
C MET A 30 4.05 -7.78 3.93
N ARG A 31 4.35 -6.72 3.19
CA ARG A 31 5.22 -5.65 3.67
C ARG A 31 4.46 -4.66 4.55
N SER A 32 3.20 -4.46 4.25
CA SER A 32 2.34 -3.57 5.03
C SER A 32 0.88 -3.93 4.80
N ILE A 33 0.05 -3.61 5.77
CA ILE A 33 -1.38 -3.81 5.68
C ILE A 33 -2.08 -2.66 6.42
N ALA A 34 -3.17 -2.18 5.85
CA ALA A 34 -4.04 -1.21 6.49
C ALA A 34 -5.47 -1.59 6.16
N ALA A 35 -6.32 -1.54 7.16
CA ALA A 35 -7.73 -1.92 6.98
C ALA A 35 -8.63 -0.90 7.65
N THR A 36 -9.72 -0.57 6.99
CA THR A 36 -10.74 0.32 7.53
C THR A 36 -12.11 -0.28 7.27
N THR A 37 -13.10 0.13 8.03
CA THR A 37 -14.48 -0.34 7.85
C THR A 37 -15.42 0.85 7.69
N GLY A 38 -16.51 0.62 6.97
CA GLY A 38 -17.54 1.62 6.77
C GLY A 38 -18.66 1.05 5.91
N GLY A 39 -19.91 1.36 6.23
CA GLY A 39 -21.05 0.92 5.45
C GLY A 39 -21.19 -0.61 5.35
N GLY A 40 -20.82 -1.34 6.41
CA GLY A 40 -20.92 -2.80 6.41
C GLY A 40 -19.84 -3.51 5.63
N GLN A 41 -18.83 -2.77 5.14
CA GLN A 41 -17.73 -3.34 4.39
C GLN A 41 -16.38 -2.99 5.01
N GLY A 42 -15.38 -3.83 4.72
CA GLY A 42 -14.00 -3.54 5.03
C GLY A 42 -13.23 -3.25 3.77
N THR A 43 -12.32 -2.30 3.83
CA THR A 43 -11.37 -2.02 2.78
C THR A 43 -9.98 -2.34 3.30
N VAL A 44 -9.28 -3.23 2.62
CA VAL A 44 -7.96 -3.67 3.06
C VAL A 44 -6.95 -3.31 1.97
N HIS A 45 -5.91 -2.59 2.36
CA HIS A 45 -4.78 -2.29 1.49
C HIS A 45 -3.62 -3.18 1.90
N VAL A 46 -3.09 -3.94 0.96
CA VAL A 46 -1.97 -4.85 1.22
C VAL A 46 -0.82 -4.46 0.29
N VAL A 47 0.37 -4.32 0.85
CA VAL A 47 1.58 -4.06 0.06
C VAL A 47 2.45 -5.30 0.07
N VAL A 48 2.83 -5.74 -1.13
CA VAL A 48 3.71 -6.89 -1.33
C VAL A 48 4.84 -6.48 -2.27
N GLU A 49 5.91 -7.26 -2.27
CA GLU A 49 6.99 -7.05 -3.23
C GLU A 49 6.47 -7.28 -4.65
N ASP A 50 7.02 -6.57 -5.62
CA ASP A 50 6.60 -6.74 -7.01
C ASP A 50 6.74 -8.19 -7.49
N LYS A 51 7.78 -8.88 -7.02
CA LYS A 51 7.99 -10.29 -7.38
C LYS A 51 6.86 -11.21 -6.91
N ASP A 52 6.15 -10.80 -5.86
CA ASP A 52 5.06 -11.60 -5.28
C ASP A 52 3.67 -11.13 -5.74
N ALA A 53 3.60 -10.02 -6.47
CA ALA A 53 2.31 -9.42 -6.81
C ALA A 53 1.41 -10.37 -7.61
N ALA A 54 1.96 -11.09 -8.58
CA ALA A 54 1.16 -12.03 -9.36
C ALA A 54 0.60 -13.17 -8.51
N LYS A 55 1.41 -13.69 -7.58
CA LYS A 55 0.94 -14.73 -6.65
C LYS A 55 -0.17 -14.22 -5.75
N ALA A 56 -0.01 -12.98 -5.25
CA ALA A 56 -1.01 -12.37 -4.39
C ALA A 56 -2.34 -12.18 -5.14
N ARG A 57 -2.28 -11.70 -6.38
CA ARG A 57 -3.49 -11.52 -7.19
C ARG A 57 -4.21 -12.85 -7.39
N ARG A 58 -3.46 -13.91 -7.74
CA ARG A 58 -4.05 -15.24 -7.93
C ARG A 58 -4.65 -15.77 -6.63
N ALA A 59 -3.97 -15.57 -5.51
CA ALA A 59 -4.47 -16.03 -4.21
C ALA A 59 -5.78 -15.37 -3.86
N PHE A 60 -5.91 -14.07 -4.08
CA PHE A 60 -7.14 -13.34 -3.80
C PHE A 60 -8.26 -13.80 -4.73
N ARG A 61 -7.99 -13.95 -6.02
CA ARG A 61 -8.99 -14.40 -6.99
C ARG A 61 -9.47 -15.81 -6.70
N ALA A 62 -8.58 -16.71 -6.28
CA ALA A 62 -8.94 -18.06 -5.92
C ALA A 62 -9.92 -18.12 -4.75
N LYS A 63 -9.84 -17.16 -3.85
CA LYS A 63 -10.76 -17.03 -2.72
C LYS A 63 -11.94 -16.12 -3.03
N LYS A 64 -12.08 -15.69 -4.28
CA LYS A 64 -13.14 -14.80 -4.75
C LYS A 64 -13.15 -13.46 -4.00
N LEU A 65 -11.96 -13.02 -3.59
CA LEU A 65 -11.78 -11.71 -2.98
C LEU A 65 -11.63 -10.67 -4.07
N ARG A 66 -12.42 -9.62 -3.97
CA ARG A 66 -12.49 -8.60 -5.02
C ARG A 66 -11.38 -7.58 -4.88
N ILE A 67 -10.48 -7.54 -5.87
CA ILE A 67 -9.43 -6.53 -5.95
C ILE A 67 -10.02 -5.29 -6.62
N THR A 68 -10.09 -4.19 -5.88
CA THR A 68 -10.67 -2.94 -6.37
C THR A 68 -9.64 -1.94 -6.83
N ALA A 69 -8.38 -2.11 -6.42
CA ALA A 69 -7.27 -1.28 -6.88
C ALA A 69 -5.99 -2.10 -6.88
N ASP A 70 -5.13 -1.82 -7.84
CA ASP A 70 -3.87 -2.54 -8.06
C ASP A 70 -2.91 -1.50 -8.61
N ARG A 71 -1.97 -1.05 -7.79
CA ARG A 71 -1.11 0.05 -8.19
C ARG A 71 0.29 -0.08 -7.62
N LYS A 72 1.24 0.57 -8.31
CA LYS A 72 2.61 0.65 -7.81
C LYS A 72 2.67 1.61 -6.63
N VAL A 73 3.54 1.31 -5.69
CA VAL A 73 3.78 2.17 -4.53
C VAL A 73 5.16 2.77 -4.65
N VAL A 74 5.24 4.04 -4.31
CA VAL A 74 6.52 4.74 -4.20
C VAL A 74 6.91 4.74 -2.73
N GLU A 75 8.13 4.33 -2.44
CA GLU A 75 8.66 4.35 -1.08
C GLU A 75 9.40 5.65 -0.86
N VAL A 76 9.07 6.32 0.23
CA VAL A 76 9.69 7.58 0.59
C VAL A 76 10.29 7.45 1.99
N ARG A 77 11.58 7.66 2.07
CA ARG A 77 12.26 7.67 3.36
C ARG A 77 12.31 9.09 3.88
N LEU A 78 11.70 9.30 5.03
CA LEU A 78 11.62 10.62 5.65
C LEU A 78 12.41 10.63 6.95
N THR A 79 13.15 11.72 7.19
CA THR A 79 13.77 11.94 8.48
C THR A 79 12.67 12.11 9.52
N ASP A 80 12.82 11.51 10.68
CA ASP A 80 11.82 11.57 11.74
C ASP A 80 11.88 12.92 12.45
N LYS A 81 11.34 13.93 11.79
CA LYS A 81 11.27 15.31 12.27
C LYS A 81 9.93 15.92 11.87
N PRO A 82 9.43 16.89 12.65
CA PRO A 82 8.22 17.61 12.24
C PRO A 82 8.40 18.24 10.86
N GLY A 83 7.37 18.15 10.04
CA GLY A 83 7.33 18.80 8.73
C GLY A 83 7.92 18.03 7.56
N THR A 84 8.57 16.87 7.78
CA THR A 84 9.15 16.12 6.67
C THR A 84 8.09 15.57 5.72
N LEU A 85 7.00 15.05 6.27
CA LEU A 85 5.89 14.57 5.45
C LEU A 85 5.22 15.71 4.70
N ALA A 86 5.06 16.85 5.36
CA ALA A 86 4.46 18.03 4.72
C ALA A 86 5.26 18.46 3.50
N ARG A 87 6.59 18.45 3.60
CA ARG A 87 7.44 18.82 2.47
C ARG A 87 7.31 17.83 1.31
N ALA A 88 7.35 16.53 1.61
CA ALA A 88 7.21 15.51 0.58
C ALA A 88 5.84 15.59 -0.10
N ALA A 89 4.78 15.68 0.69
CA ALA A 89 3.43 15.76 0.15
C ALA A 89 3.22 17.02 -0.68
N SER A 90 3.80 18.15 -0.25
CA SER A 90 3.71 19.41 -0.99
C SER A 90 4.42 19.32 -2.34
N ARG A 91 5.56 18.64 -2.40
CA ARG A 91 6.25 18.44 -3.69
C ARG A 91 5.38 17.64 -4.66
N LEU A 92 4.73 16.60 -4.17
CA LEU A 92 3.83 15.81 -4.99
C LEU A 92 2.63 16.64 -5.45
N GLY A 93 2.06 17.44 -4.55
CA GLY A 93 0.95 18.32 -4.89
C GLY A 93 1.31 19.34 -5.95
N LYS A 94 2.49 19.95 -5.86
CA LYS A 94 2.96 20.90 -6.85
C LYS A 94 3.17 20.25 -8.22
N ALA A 95 3.55 18.99 -8.23
CA ALA A 95 3.72 18.22 -9.46
C ALA A 95 2.40 17.61 -9.95
N ARG A 96 1.30 17.91 -9.28
CA ARG A 96 -0.05 17.40 -9.61
C ARG A 96 -0.14 15.88 -9.50
N VAL A 97 0.62 15.32 -8.59
CA VAL A 97 0.54 13.89 -8.28
C VAL A 97 -0.36 13.72 -7.07
N ASN A 98 -1.48 13.03 -7.24
CA ASN A 98 -2.40 12.76 -6.16
C ASN A 98 -1.95 11.51 -5.39
N ILE A 99 -1.97 11.61 -4.07
CA ILE A 99 -1.67 10.47 -3.20
C ILE A 99 -2.98 9.74 -2.93
N GLU A 100 -3.07 8.51 -3.44
CA GLU A 100 -4.29 7.70 -3.28
C GLU A 100 -4.30 6.95 -1.95
N SER A 101 -3.11 6.62 -1.44
CA SER A 101 -2.97 5.93 -0.17
C SER A 101 -1.60 6.25 0.42
N ALA A 102 -1.49 6.16 1.74
CA ALA A 102 -0.23 6.40 2.43
C ALA A 102 -0.21 5.59 3.72
N TYR A 103 0.88 4.88 3.96
CA TYR A 103 1.06 4.16 5.21
C TYR A 103 2.52 3.88 5.46
N MET A 104 2.81 3.55 6.70
CA MET A 104 4.16 3.27 7.15
C MET A 104 4.58 1.86 6.74
N LEU A 105 5.74 1.72 6.10
CA LEU A 105 6.34 0.43 5.81
C LEU A 105 7.30 0.01 6.92
N SER A 106 8.11 0.94 7.40
CA SER A 106 9.05 0.67 8.46
C SER A 106 9.39 1.94 9.21
N GLN A 107 9.82 1.77 10.44
CA GLN A 107 10.23 2.87 11.29
C GLN A 107 11.59 2.53 11.90
N GLY A 108 12.58 3.38 11.63
CA GLY A 108 13.91 3.29 12.23
C GLY A 108 14.07 4.33 13.32
N LYS A 109 15.29 4.45 13.85
CA LYS A 109 15.56 5.40 14.92
C LYS A 109 15.50 6.87 14.46
N LYS A 110 15.93 7.13 13.23
CA LYS A 110 16.04 8.49 12.70
C LYS A 110 15.22 8.73 11.43
N SER A 111 14.56 7.71 10.94
CA SER A 111 13.81 7.82 9.69
C SER A 111 12.62 6.89 9.68
N THR A 112 11.66 7.24 8.85
CA THR A 112 10.46 6.45 8.62
C THR A 112 10.32 6.26 7.11
N THR A 113 10.02 5.05 6.67
CA THR A 113 9.74 4.78 5.27
C THR A 113 8.24 4.66 5.09
N LEU A 114 7.69 5.51 4.23
CA LEU A 114 6.28 5.48 3.88
C LEU A 114 6.10 4.88 2.50
N ALA A 115 4.99 4.19 2.33
CA ALA A 115 4.51 3.74 1.04
C ALA A 115 3.43 4.71 0.57
N LEU A 116 3.59 5.26 -0.61
CA LEU A 116 2.61 6.14 -1.22
C LEU A 116 2.05 5.48 -2.46
N GLY A 117 0.75 5.20 -2.44
CA GLY A 117 0.05 4.69 -3.60
C GLY A 117 -0.33 5.84 -4.50
N VAL A 118 0.16 5.80 -5.74
CA VAL A 118 -0.08 6.86 -6.71
C VAL A 118 -0.37 6.23 -8.07
N LYS A 119 -1.04 6.97 -8.95
CA LYS A 119 -1.32 6.46 -10.29
C LYS A 119 -0.09 6.49 -11.17
N ASP A 120 0.73 7.54 -11.03
CA ASP A 120 1.93 7.70 -11.83
C ASP A 120 3.17 7.68 -10.94
N ALA A 121 3.72 6.48 -10.76
CA ALA A 121 4.89 6.29 -9.90
C ALA A 121 6.12 7.03 -10.42
N ARG A 122 6.26 7.12 -11.75
CA ARG A 122 7.40 7.82 -12.36
C ARG A 122 7.36 9.31 -12.05
N ALA A 123 6.19 9.93 -12.21
CA ALA A 123 6.02 11.34 -11.89
C ALA A 123 6.27 11.61 -10.41
N ALA A 124 5.80 10.70 -9.54
CA ALA A 124 6.01 10.82 -8.10
C ALA A 124 7.50 10.76 -7.75
N LYS A 125 8.21 9.80 -8.30
CA LYS A 125 9.66 9.69 -8.06
C LYS A 125 10.41 10.93 -8.51
N LYS A 126 10.05 11.45 -9.67
CA LYS A 126 10.66 12.67 -10.20
C LYS A 126 10.42 13.86 -9.29
N ALA A 127 9.17 14.03 -8.83
CA ALA A 127 8.79 15.13 -7.94
C ALA A 127 9.53 15.07 -6.60
N LEU A 128 9.83 13.86 -6.12
CA LEU A 128 10.54 13.66 -4.86
C LEU A 128 12.07 13.70 -5.03
N GLY A 129 12.55 13.94 -6.24
CA GLY A 129 13.98 13.98 -6.52
C GLY A 129 14.64 12.61 -6.58
N ARG A 130 13.86 11.55 -6.77
CA ARG A 130 14.37 10.18 -6.87
C ARG A 130 14.55 9.78 -8.34
N ARG A 131 15.50 8.89 -8.55
CA ARG A 131 15.84 8.42 -9.90
C ARG A 131 15.54 6.95 -10.09
#